data_fa932bd8451885233e04f9213a544d17
#
_entry.id   fa932bd8451885233e04f9213a544d17
#
_cell.length_a   1.000
_cell.length_b   1.000
_cell.length_c   1.000
_cell.angle_alpha   90.00
_cell.angle_beta   90.00
_cell.angle_gamma   90.00
#
_symmetry.space_group_name_H-M   'P 1'
#
loop_
_entity.id
_entity.type
_entity.pdbx_description
1 polymer ?
#
loop_
_entity_poly.entity_id
_entity_poly.type
_entity_poly.pdbx_seq_one_letter_code
_entity_poly.pdbx_strand_id
1 'polypeptide(L)'
;MKFPQIPPAWQPLLDRAIQQGTAEAFMELSHQANLRADRYLHWDDFRHRASDNDGLSKDEQWAAIRMGRAMRSQPLLLLDTQGRAFTFFLTPKAFGLLREIDLHCGAGPSECAMVREETSRHQFDSLMEEALTSSQLEGAAVTRSEARELIRSQRPATTEHERMVMNNYRTMRLLTELKEQPLTPELILRIHREVTAGTLKDAASEGKLRGSGDDVRVEDEESGEVFHSPPDASALPERIERLCEFANEAGMTGFLHPVVRAIVLHFWIAYDHPFVDGNGRTARALFYWSMLRSGYWLAEYFSISHEILRAPKQYYRAFLHTETDGNDLNYFLLHQLEVICASITSLKESIRSKQEEAESLRRNLGSVGEFNHRQIALLKHALKHPFAAYTVVGHQTSHGSSNQTAKNDIVALEAKGFLQRGKVGKAFVYSPAPDLARKLGL
;
A
#
# COMPACT_ATOMS: atom_id res chain seq x y z
N MET A 1 -3.00 -20.87 6.55
CA MET A 1 -2.25 -20.24 7.67
C MET A 1 -2.82 -20.75 8.99
N LYS A 2 -2.04 -20.90 10.09
CA LYS A 2 -2.60 -21.39 11.37
C LYS A 2 -3.23 -20.25 12.16
N PHE A 3 -4.42 -20.44 12.73
CA PHE A 3 -5.09 -19.50 13.60
C PHE A 3 -4.28 -19.26 14.89
N PRO A 4 -4.07 -18.02 15.34
CA PRO A 4 -3.31 -17.72 16.56
C PRO A 4 -3.99 -18.27 17.81
N GLN A 5 -3.20 -18.67 18.81
CA GLN A 5 -3.79 -19.01 20.11
C GLN A 5 -4.30 -17.75 20.81
N ILE A 6 -5.51 -17.88 21.36
CA ILE A 6 -6.13 -16.80 22.16
C ILE A 6 -5.28 -16.59 23.42
N PRO A 7 -4.86 -15.36 23.72
CA PRO A 7 -4.11 -15.05 24.92
C PRO A 7 -4.91 -15.32 26.20
N PRO A 8 -4.23 -15.66 27.32
CA PRO A 8 -4.91 -15.74 28.61
C PRO A 8 -5.42 -14.35 29.06
N ALA A 9 -6.59 -14.35 29.70
CA ALA A 9 -7.14 -13.13 30.30
C ALA A 9 -6.24 -12.63 31.45
N TRP A 10 -5.95 -11.35 31.48
CA TRP A 10 -4.99 -10.80 32.45
C TRP A 10 -5.58 -10.59 33.86
N GLN A 11 -6.88 -10.34 33.98
CA GLN A 11 -7.53 -10.06 35.26
C GLN A 11 -7.39 -11.20 36.27
N PRO A 12 -7.75 -12.47 35.94
CA PRO A 12 -7.58 -13.59 36.88
C PRO A 12 -6.11 -13.86 37.25
N LEU A 13 -5.19 -13.54 36.35
CA LEU A 13 -3.75 -13.75 36.59
C LEU A 13 -3.17 -12.68 37.52
N LEU A 14 -3.68 -11.44 37.47
CA LEU A 14 -3.37 -10.40 38.45
C LEU A 14 -3.88 -10.81 39.84
N ASP A 15 -5.12 -11.28 39.97
CA ASP A 15 -5.66 -11.76 41.24
C ASP A 15 -4.80 -12.89 41.83
N ARG A 16 -4.33 -13.81 41.00
CA ARG A 16 -3.41 -14.89 41.39
C ARG A 16 -2.07 -14.32 41.87
N ALA A 17 -1.47 -13.39 41.15
CA ALA A 17 -0.20 -12.74 41.56
C ALA A 17 -0.33 -12.03 42.88
N ILE A 18 -1.47 -11.40 43.19
CA ILE A 18 -1.76 -10.79 44.51
C ILE A 18 -1.80 -11.87 45.59
N GLN A 19 -2.50 -12.98 45.35
CA GLN A 19 -2.62 -14.08 46.32
C GLN A 19 -1.28 -14.78 46.59
N GLN A 20 -0.41 -14.86 45.60
CA GLN A 20 0.91 -15.51 45.67
C GLN A 20 2.02 -14.56 46.18
N GLY A 21 1.72 -13.28 46.40
CA GLY A 21 2.71 -12.28 46.86
C GLY A 21 3.68 -11.82 45.75
N THR A 22 3.39 -12.08 44.49
CA THR A 22 4.19 -11.67 43.29
C THR A 22 3.65 -10.42 42.61
N ALA A 23 2.71 -9.71 43.22
CA ALA A 23 2.05 -8.51 42.67
C ALA A 23 3.04 -7.39 42.33
N GLU A 24 4.10 -7.20 43.15
CA GLU A 24 5.12 -6.17 42.90
C GLU A 24 5.88 -6.46 41.57
N ALA A 25 6.37 -7.70 41.38
CA ALA A 25 7.03 -8.10 40.15
C ALA A 25 6.10 -8.01 38.92
N PHE A 26 4.81 -8.36 39.09
CA PHE A 26 3.79 -8.20 38.08
C PHE A 26 3.60 -6.73 37.64
N MET A 27 3.48 -5.81 38.62
CA MET A 27 3.31 -4.38 38.35
C MET A 27 4.57 -3.77 37.73
N GLU A 28 5.75 -4.15 38.19
CA GLU A 28 7.03 -3.69 37.64
C GLU A 28 7.16 -4.12 36.17
N LEU A 29 6.87 -5.39 35.87
CA LEU A 29 6.88 -5.89 34.50
C LEU A 29 5.84 -5.18 33.61
N SER A 30 4.63 -4.91 34.13
CA SER A 30 3.60 -4.14 33.44
C SER A 30 4.09 -2.73 33.08
N HIS A 31 4.83 -2.09 33.96
CA HIS A 31 5.44 -0.79 33.70
C HIS A 31 6.58 -0.87 32.68
N GLN A 32 7.52 -1.80 32.86
CA GLN A 32 8.70 -1.97 32.01
C GLN A 32 8.36 -2.40 30.59
N ALA A 33 7.37 -3.27 30.40
CA ALA A 33 6.95 -3.76 29.09
C ALA A 33 6.57 -2.63 28.13
N ASN A 34 6.17 -1.48 28.69
CA ASN A 34 5.80 -0.30 27.91
C ASN A 34 6.98 0.60 27.54
N LEU A 35 8.11 0.50 28.27
CA LEU A 35 9.32 1.30 28.05
C LEU A 35 10.30 0.62 27.09
N ARG A 36 10.30 -0.73 27.04
CA ARG A 36 11.27 -1.54 26.28
C ARG A 36 10.69 -2.15 24.99
N ALA A 37 9.57 -1.65 24.48
CA ALA A 37 8.84 -2.27 23.38
C ALA A 37 9.53 -2.11 22.02
N ASP A 38 10.75 -2.63 21.85
CA ASP A 38 11.35 -2.84 20.53
C ASP A 38 10.55 -3.85 19.69
N ARG A 39 9.77 -4.73 20.35
CA ARG A 39 8.93 -5.74 19.74
C ARG A 39 7.55 -5.79 20.37
N TYR A 40 6.53 -5.52 19.58
CA TYR A 40 5.13 -5.67 19.96
C TYR A 40 4.68 -7.09 19.63
N LEU A 41 4.95 -8.04 20.55
CA LEU A 41 4.65 -9.45 20.32
C LEU A 41 3.20 -9.78 20.66
N HIS A 42 2.59 -10.70 19.90
CA HIS A 42 1.39 -11.40 20.27
C HIS A 42 1.73 -12.60 21.17
N TRP A 43 0.75 -13.10 21.94
CA TRP A 43 0.90 -14.28 22.80
C TRP A 43 1.53 -15.47 22.08
N ASP A 44 1.10 -15.71 20.85
CA ASP A 44 1.57 -16.84 20.03
C ASP A 44 3.09 -16.84 19.83
N ASP A 45 3.70 -15.66 19.72
CA ASP A 45 5.15 -15.51 19.61
C ASP A 45 5.83 -15.37 20.98
N PHE A 46 5.17 -14.69 21.93
CA PHE A 46 5.71 -14.42 23.26
C PHE A 46 5.96 -15.70 24.03
N ARG A 47 4.99 -16.62 24.12
CA ARG A 47 5.05 -17.87 24.90
C ARG A 47 6.23 -18.79 24.52
N HIS A 48 6.75 -18.67 23.29
CA HIS A 48 7.91 -19.44 22.83
C HIS A 48 9.25 -18.77 23.14
N ARG A 49 9.24 -17.48 23.48
CA ARG A 49 10.44 -16.68 23.76
C ARG A 49 10.63 -16.38 25.24
N ALA A 50 9.54 -16.33 25.99
CA ALA A 50 9.57 -16.07 27.41
C ALA A 50 10.16 -17.28 28.17
N SER A 51 10.95 -17.01 29.18
CA SER A 51 11.37 -17.93 30.23
C SER A 51 10.71 -17.51 31.53
N ASP A 52 10.58 -18.43 32.50
CA ASP A 52 10.11 -18.07 33.84
C ASP A 52 11.11 -17.08 34.44
N ASN A 53 10.62 -15.96 34.95
CA ASN A 53 11.45 -14.88 35.48
C ASN A 53 10.77 -14.23 36.70
N ASP A 54 11.55 -13.88 37.70
CA ASP A 54 11.11 -13.17 38.91
C ASP A 54 9.89 -13.80 39.64
N GLY A 55 9.78 -15.13 39.58
CA GLY A 55 8.68 -15.87 40.19
C GLY A 55 7.35 -15.79 39.43
N LEU A 56 7.32 -15.16 38.23
CA LEU A 56 6.15 -15.10 37.36
C LEU A 56 6.22 -16.17 36.28
N SER A 57 5.13 -16.94 36.14
CA SER A 57 4.92 -17.82 34.99
C SER A 57 4.79 -17.02 33.68
N LYS A 58 4.95 -17.69 32.53
CA LYS A 58 4.78 -17.06 31.22
C LYS A 58 3.42 -16.39 31.04
N ASP A 59 2.36 -17.04 31.57
CA ASP A 59 1.00 -16.49 31.51
C ASP A 59 0.88 -15.20 32.33
N GLU A 60 1.49 -15.17 33.53
CA GLU A 60 1.49 -13.98 34.38
C GLU A 60 2.35 -12.85 33.81
N GLN A 61 3.49 -13.18 33.19
CA GLN A 61 4.29 -12.20 32.45
C GLN A 61 3.49 -11.58 31.29
N TRP A 62 2.81 -12.43 30.51
CA TRP A 62 1.94 -11.94 29.44
C TRP A 62 0.81 -11.06 29.98
N ALA A 63 0.16 -11.49 31.05
CA ALA A 63 -0.91 -10.75 31.68
C ALA A 63 -0.45 -9.37 32.18
N ALA A 64 0.76 -9.28 32.75
CA ALA A 64 1.36 -8.01 33.15
C ALA A 64 1.60 -7.09 31.94
N ILE A 65 2.16 -7.61 30.85
CA ILE A 65 2.35 -6.86 29.60
C ILE A 65 1.00 -6.36 29.07
N ARG A 66 0.01 -7.22 29.05
CA ARG A 66 -1.33 -6.91 28.52
C ARG A 66 -2.05 -5.86 29.34
N MET A 67 -1.95 -5.94 30.68
CA MET A 67 -2.47 -4.92 31.58
C MET A 67 -1.80 -3.56 31.31
N GLY A 68 -0.49 -3.53 31.20
CA GLY A 68 0.23 -2.28 30.90
C GLY A 68 -0.12 -1.66 29.55
N ARG A 69 -0.44 -2.47 28.54
CA ARG A 69 -0.98 -2.00 27.24
C ARG A 69 -2.39 -1.43 27.42
N ALA A 70 -3.28 -2.16 28.09
CA ALA A 70 -4.65 -1.75 28.30
C ALA A 70 -4.77 -0.40 29.05
N MET A 71 -3.93 -0.15 30.04
CA MET A 71 -3.91 1.11 30.81
C MET A 71 -3.53 2.34 29.99
N ARG A 72 -2.89 2.17 28.84
CA ARG A 72 -2.44 3.26 27.95
C ARG A 72 -3.31 3.41 26.71
N SER A 73 -4.06 2.36 26.39
CA SER A 73 -4.86 2.31 25.19
C SER A 73 -6.06 3.24 25.27
N GLN A 74 -6.35 3.91 24.17
CA GLN A 74 -7.54 4.72 23.99
C GLN A 74 -8.50 4.01 23.02
N PRO A 75 -9.82 4.09 23.26
CA PRO A 75 -10.81 3.46 22.40
C PRO A 75 -10.98 4.23 21.09
N LEU A 76 -11.30 3.48 20.05
CA LEU A 76 -11.78 3.99 18.75
C LEU A 76 -13.30 3.94 18.67
N LEU A 77 -13.88 4.63 17.71
CA LEU A 77 -15.31 4.52 17.37
C LEU A 77 -15.67 3.18 16.70
N LEU A 78 -14.65 2.44 16.24
CA LEU A 78 -14.84 1.09 15.70
C LEU A 78 -15.14 0.10 16.81
N LEU A 79 -16.24 -0.65 16.64
CA LEU A 79 -16.66 -1.69 17.56
C LEU A 79 -16.56 -3.07 16.89
N ASP A 80 -16.29 -4.10 17.69
CA ASP A 80 -16.37 -5.49 17.24
C ASP A 80 -17.85 -5.96 17.16
N THR A 81 -18.05 -7.23 16.82
CA THR A 81 -19.37 -7.86 16.73
C THR A 81 -20.09 -8.00 18.08
N GLN A 82 -19.37 -7.81 19.20
CA GLN A 82 -19.90 -7.85 20.56
C GLN A 82 -20.08 -6.45 21.17
N GLY A 83 -19.88 -5.39 20.38
CA GLY A 83 -20.00 -4.00 20.83
C GLY A 83 -18.79 -3.50 21.63
N ARG A 84 -17.66 -4.22 21.65
CA ARG A 84 -16.43 -3.80 22.32
C ARG A 84 -15.59 -2.94 21.39
N ALA A 85 -15.04 -1.84 21.89
CA ALA A 85 -14.22 -0.95 21.11
C ALA A 85 -12.86 -1.58 20.75
N PHE A 86 -12.38 -1.31 19.54
CA PHE A 86 -10.97 -1.46 19.22
C PHE A 86 -10.18 -0.36 19.92
N THR A 87 -8.98 -0.72 20.38
CA THR A 87 -8.14 0.19 21.17
C THR A 87 -6.74 0.28 20.59
N PHE A 88 -6.08 1.40 20.80
CA PHE A 88 -4.68 1.57 20.40
C PHE A 88 -3.97 2.58 21.33
N PHE A 89 -2.65 2.57 21.30
CA PHE A 89 -1.80 3.64 21.83
C PHE A 89 -0.55 3.79 20.96
N LEU A 90 0.05 4.97 20.96
CA LEU A 90 1.27 5.19 20.22
C LEU A 90 2.48 4.73 21.03
N THR A 91 3.09 3.63 20.58
CA THR A 91 4.35 3.14 21.15
C THR A 91 5.52 4.03 20.75
N PRO A 92 6.67 4.01 21.47
CA PRO A 92 7.88 4.73 21.03
C PRO A 92 8.28 4.39 19.58
N LYS A 93 8.13 3.14 19.18
CA LYS A 93 8.37 2.70 17.80
C LYS A 93 7.40 3.35 16.82
N ALA A 94 6.10 3.41 17.16
CA ALA A 94 5.09 4.07 16.32
C ALA A 94 5.42 5.55 16.12
N PHE A 95 5.82 6.27 17.18
CA PHE A 95 6.26 7.66 17.07
C PHE A 95 7.47 7.83 16.13
N GLY A 96 8.45 6.93 16.22
CA GLY A 96 9.61 6.95 15.33
C GLY A 96 9.22 6.77 13.85
N LEU A 97 8.36 5.79 13.56
CA LEU A 97 7.87 5.51 12.21
C LEU A 97 6.99 6.65 11.68
N LEU A 98 6.10 7.22 12.50
CA LEU A 98 5.28 8.37 12.12
C LEU A 98 6.15 9.59 11.78
N ARG A 99 7.17 9.88 12.62
CA ARG A 99 8.12 10.95 12.32
C ARG A 99 8.82 10.74 10.98
N GLU A 100 9.25 9.52 10.68
CA GLU A 100 9.88 9.19 9.40
C GLU A 100 8.93 9.44 8.23
N ILE A 101 7.67 9.00 8.35
CA ILE A 101 6.64 9.22 7.33
C ILE A 101 6.39 10.72 7.13
N ASP A 102 6.24 11.50 8.20
CA ASP A 102 5.99 12.94 8.13
C ASP A 102 7.13 13.69 7.43
N LEU A 103 8.37 13.35 7.78
CA LEU A 103 9.54 13.98 7.16
C LEU A 103 9.63 13.75 5.65
N HIS A 104 9.09 12.65 5.16
CA HIS A 104 9.21 12.28 3.75
C HIS A 104 7.95 12.56 2.93
N CYS A 105 6.79 12.47 3.54
CA CYS A 105 5.49 12.56 2.84
C CYS A 105 4.71 13.85 3.11
N GLY A 106 4.97 14.52 4.25
CA GLY A 106 4.21 15.70 4.69
C GLY A 106 4.72 17.03 4.14
N ALA A 107 6.00 17.11 3.73
CA ALA A 107 6.52 18.32 3.08
C ALA A 107 5.97 18.45 1.65
N GLY A 108 5.55 19.65 1.26
CA GLY A 108 4.99 19.91 -0.08
C GLY A 108 5.97 19.58 -1.22
N PRO A 109 5.49 19.36 -2.45
CA PRO A 109 6.34 19.02 -3.61
C PRO A 109 7.47 20.04 -3.88
N SER A 110 7.34 21.27 -3.34
CA SER A 110 8.33 22.33 -3.49
C SER A 110 9.64 22.08 -2.77
N GLU A 111 9.64 21.28 -1.71
CA GLU A 111 10.83 21.01 -0.89
C GLU A 111 11.57 19.74 -1.31
N CYS A 112 10.91 18.85 -2.06
CA CYS A 112 11.52 17.63 -2.59
C CYS A 112 12.03 17.85 -4.02
N ALA A 113 13.18 18.51 -4.18
CA ALA A 113 13.80 18.82 -5.48
C ALA A 113 14.03 17.57 -6.36
N MET A 114 14.07 16.37 -5.75
CA MET A 114 14.28 15.10 -6.44
C MET A 114 13.11 14.64 -7.31
N VAL A 115 11.91 15.16 -7.09
CA VAL A 115 10.69 14.67 -7.75
C VAL A 115 10.29 15.51 -8.98
N ARG A 116 10.80 16.75 -9.12
CA ARG A 116 10.28 17.74 -10.08
C ARG A 116 10.49 17.40 -11.57
N GLU A 117 11.58 16.79 -11.96
CA GLU A 117 11.89 16.59 -13.41
C GLU A 117 11.37 15.26 -13.97
N GLU A 118 11.12 14.25 -13.14
CA GLU A 118 10.64 12.92 -13.55
C GLU A 118 9.26 12.55 -12.98
N THR A 119 8.55 13.52 -12.40
CA THR A 119 7.30 13.35 -11.61
C THR A 119 6.27 12.47 -12.30
N SER A 120 5.90 12.79 -13.53
CA SER A 120 4.82 12.08 -14.25
C SER A 120 5.15 10.60 -14.52
N ARG A 121 6.43 10.28 -14.73
CA ARG A 121 6.87 8.91 -15.03
C ARG A 121 6.90 8.05 -13.78
N HIS A 122 7.40 8.60 -12.67
CA HIS A 122 7.40 7.91 -11.37
C HIS A 122 5.98 7.71 -10.86
N GLN A 123 5.10 8.69 -10.97
CA GLN A 123 3.69 8.58 -10.63
C GLN A 123 3.02 7.46 -11.42
N PHE A 124 3.23 7.42 -12.74
CA PHE A 124 2.70 6.34 -13.58
C PHE A 124 3.19 4.95 -13.12
N ASP A 125 4.50 4.79 -12.92
CA ASP A 125 5.08 3.51 -12.50
C ASP A 125 4.55 3.07 -11.12
N SER A 126 4.34 4.00 -10.19
CA SER A 126 3.84 3.72 -8.84
C SER A 126 2.35 3.39 -8.82
N LEU A 127 1.53 4.16 -9.53
CA LEU A 127 0.09 3.87 -9.66
C LEU A 127 -0.15 2.53 -10.36
N MET A 128 0.66 2.22 -11.38
CA MET A 128 0.62 0.92 -12.05
C MET A 128 1.02 -0.21 -11.09
N GLU A 129 2.06 -0.01 -10.29
CA GLU A 129 2.53 -1.01 -9.32
C GLU A 129 1.47 -1.28 -8.25
N GLU A 130 0.87 -0.23 -7.68
CA GLU A 130 -0.24 -0.39 -6.72
C GLU A 130 -1.43 -1.09 -7.36
N ALA A 131 -1.82 -0.70 -8.56
CA ALA A 131 -2.94 -1.31 -9.27
C ALA A 131 -2.72 -2.80 -9.53
N LEU A 132 -1.51 -3.18 -9.94
CA LEU A 132 -1.14 -4.56 -10.17
C LEU A 132 -1.10 -5.36 -8.87
N THR A 133 -0.30 -4.92 -7.89
CA THR A 133 -0.06 -5.69 -6.67
C THR A 133 -1.28 -5.77 -5.78
N SER A 134 -2.11 -4.72 -5.72
CA SER A 134 -3.40 -4.73 -5.06
C SER A 134 -4.38 -5.72 -5.70
N SER A 135 -4.34 -5.89 -7.03
CA SER A 135 -5.14 -6.90 -7.72
C SER A 135 -4.58 -8.32 -7.51
N GLN A 136 -3.25 -8.47 -7.47
CA GLN A 136 -2.60 -9.77 -7.21
C GLN A 136 -2.86 -10.29 -5.78
N LEU A 137 -2.98 -9.40 -4.79
CA LEU A 137 -3.42 -9.76 -3.43
C LEU A 137 -4.82 -10.37 -3.41
N GLU A 138 -5.67 -10.02 -4.38
CA GLU A 138 -7.01 -10.55 -4.58
C GLU A 138 -7.07 -11.63 -5.69
N GLY A 139 -5.93 -12.26 -5.98
CA GLY A 139 -5.84 -13.40 -6.89
C GLY A 139 -5.71 -13.09 -8.39
N ALA A 140 -5.51 -11.83 -8.80
CA ALA A 140 -5.31 -11.53 -10.21
C ALA A 140 -3.98 -12.10 -10.72
N ALA A 141 -4.05 -12.89 -11.80
CA ALA A 141 -2.90 -13.49 -12.47
C ALA A 141 -2.49 -12.66 -13.70
N VAL A 142 -1.89 -11.48 -13.45
CA VAL A 142 -1.36 -10.58 -14.50
C VAL A 142 0.10 -10.30 -14.19
N THR A 143 0.96 -10.36 -15.20
CA THR A 143 2.37 -10.00 -15.05
C THR A 143 2.58 -8.49 -15.11
N ARG A 144 3.71 -8.02 -14.56
CA ARG A 144 4.08 -6.58 -14.61
C ARG A 144 4.20 -6.05 -16.05
N SER A 145 4.66 -6.88 -16.99
CA SER A 145 4.77 -6.51 -18.41
C SER A 145 3.39 -6.31 -19.04
N GLU A 146 2.48 -7.25 -18.80
CA GLU A 146 1.09 -7.17 -19.30
C GLU A 146 0.34 -5.98 -18.71
N ALA A 147 0.44 -5.75 -17.39
CA ALA A 147 -0.17 -4.59 -16.75
C ALA A 147 0.34 -3.27 -17.34
N ARG A 148 1.65 -3.15 -17.56
CA ARG A 148 2.27 -1.97 -18.18
C ARG A 148 1.78 -1.74 -19.59
N GLU A 149 1.73 -2.79 -20.39
CA GLU A 149 1.22 -2.74 -21.78
C GLU A 149 -0.26 -2.35 -21.80
N LEU A 150 -1.09 -3.01 -20.97
CA LEU A 150 -2.51 -2.74 -20.85
C LEU A 150 -2.80 -1.28 -20.52
N ILE A 151 -2.12 -0.72 -19.50
CA ILE A 151 -2.35 0.64 -19.04
C ILE A 151 -1.81 1.67 -20.06
N ARG A 152 -0.63 1.42 -20.65
CA ARG A 152 -0.03 2.33 -21.64
C ARG A 152 -0.78 2.41 -22.95
N SER A 153 -1.20 1.26 -23.47
CA SER A 153 -1.94 1.19 -24.73
C SER A 153 -3.40 1.63 -24.59
N GLN A 154 -3.91 1.69 -23.35
CA GLN A 154 -5.33 1.93 -23.04
C GLN A 154 -6.27 1.00 -23.81
N ARG A 155 -5.78 -0.19 -24.19
CA ARG A 155 -6.61 -1.18 -24.85
C ARG A 155 -7.71 -1.68 -23.88
N PRO A 156 -8.84 -2.14 -24.39
CA PRO A 156 -9.85 -2.80 -23.57
C PRO A 156 -9.27 -4.02 -22.84
N ALA A 157 -9.60 -4.19 -21.58
CA ALA A 157 -9.27 -5.38 -20.80
C ALA A 157 -10.08 -6.57 -21.37
N THR A 158 -9.41 -7.68 -21.64
CA THR A 158 -10.00 -8.89 -22.25
C THR A 158 -10.36 -9.95 -21.21
N THR A 159 -9.63 -9.98 -20.09
CA THR A 159 -9.86 -10.93 -18.99
C THR A 159 -10.37 -10.21 -17.75
N GLU A 160 -10.93 -10.96 -16.80
CA GLU A 160 -11.32 -10.46 -15.48
C GLU A 160 -10.10 -9.91 -14.73
N HIS A 161 -8.98 -10.62 -14.73
CA HIS A 161 -7.73 -10.20 -14.09
C HIS A 161 -7.21 -8.88 -14.66
N GLU A 162 -7.26 -8.69 -15.98
CA GLU A 162 -6.91 -7.42 -16.61
C GLU A 162 -7.88 -6.29 -16.19
N ARG A 163 -9.19 -6.59 -16.08
CA ARG A 163 -10.18 -5.62 -15.59
C ARG A 163 -9.90 -5.21 -14.16
N MET A 164 -9.54 -6.15 -13.27
CA MET A 164 -9.16 -5.85 -11.89
C MET A 164 -8.01 -4.83 -11.82
N VAL A 165 -6.94 -5.06 -12.61
CA VAL A 165 -5.79 -4.13 -12.66
C VAL A 165 -6.20 -2.77 -13.22
N MET A 166 -6.99 -2.73 -14.28
CA MET A 166 -7.42 -1.49 -14.93
C MET A 166 -8.35 -0.68 -14.03
N ASN A 167 -9.28 -1.34 -13.32
CA ASN A 167 -10.18 -0.72 -12.35
C ASN A 167 -9.40 -0.11 -11.19
N ASN A 168 -8.46 -0.85 -10.59
CA ASN A 168 -7.60 -0.31 -9.55
C ASN A 168 -6.79 0.90 -10.03
N TYR A 169 -6.21 0.85 -11.24
CA TYR A 169 -5.49 1.99 -11.80
C TYR A 169 -6.39 3.23 -11.97
N ARG A 170 -7.61 3.03 -12.48
CA ARG A 170 -8.60 4.12 -12.62
C ARG A 170 -9.02 4.65 -11.25
N THR A 171 -9.26 3.76 -10.30
CA THR A 171 -9.60 4.14 -8.92
C THR A 171 -8.50 4.99 -8.31
N MET A 172 -7.24 4.59 -8.38
CA MET A 172 -6.12 5.36 -7.83
C MET A 172 -6.04 6.78 -8.44
N ARG A 173 -6.29 6.93 -9.73
CA ARG A 173 -6.38 8.25 -10.38
C ARG A 173 -7.58 9.07 -9.88
N LEU A 174 -8.74 8.41 -9.76
CA LEU A 174 -9.96 9.04 -9.26
C LEU A 174 -9.78 9.59 -7.84
N LEU A 175 -9.03 8.89 -6.97
CA LEU A 175 -8.76 9.34 -5.60
C LEU A 175 -8.06 10.70 -5.55
N THR A 176 -7.18 11.00 -6.49
CA THR A 176 -6.52 12.31 -6.59
C THR A 176 -7.53 13.44 -6.84
N GLU A 177 -8.59 13.16 -7.60
CA GLU A 177 -9.67 14.11 -7.88
C GLU A 177 -10.65 14.24 -6.71
N LEU A 178 -10.81 13.16 -5.93
CA LEU A 178 -11.78 13.05 -4.83
C LEU A 178 -11.21 13.46 -3.46
N LYS A 179 -9.93 13.70 -3.33
CA LYS A 179 -9.27 13.95 -2.05
C LYS A 179 -9.81 15.14 -1.26
N GLU A 180 -10.32 16.16 -1.96
CA GLU A 180 -10.90 17.35 -1.31
C GLU A 180 -12.35 17.12 -0.83
N GLN A 181 -13.02 16.07 -1.29
CA GLN A 181 -14.40 15.77 -0.91
C GLN A 181 -14.43 15.03 0.44
N PRO A 182 -15.40 15.33 1.33
CA PRO A 182 -15.60 14.54 2.54
C PRO A 182 -15.99 13.11 2.18
N LEU A 183 -15.62 12.16 3.02
CA LEU A 183 -16.06 10.77 2.87
C LEU A 183 -17.54 10.67 3.22
N THR A 184 -18.33 10.11 2.31
CA THR A 184 -19.74 9.80 2.52
C THR A 184 -20.02 8.34 2.16
N PRO A 185 -21.13 7.77 2.62
CA PRO A 185 -21.52 6.43 2.20
C PRO A 185 -21.57 6.27 0.67
N GLU A 186 -22.10 7.28 -0.04
CA GLU A 186 -22.18 7.27 -1.51
C GLU A 186 -20.80 7.28 -2.16
N LEU A 187 -19.84 8.01 -1.57
CA LEU A 187 -18.47 8.03 -2.08
C LEU A 187 -17.78 6.67 -1.89
N ILE A 188 -17.99 6.00 -0.75
CA ILE A 188 -17.49 4.63 -0.53
C ILE A 188 -18.09 3.67 -1.55
N LEU A 189 -19.41 3.73 -1.78
CA LEU A 189 -20.10 2.89 -2.77
C LEU A 189 -19.62 3.19 -4.20
N ARG A 190 -19.31 4.46 -4.51
CA ARG A 190 -18.73 4.86 -5.79
C ARG A 190 -17.32 4.27 -5.97
N ILE A 191 -16.46 4.38 -4.96
CA ILE A 191 -15.11 3.79 -4.98
C ILE A 191 -15.20 2.27 -5.17
N HIS A 192 -16.06 1.60 -4.43
CA HIS A 192 -16.27 0.16 -4.59
C HIS A 192 -16.74 -0.21 -6.00
N ARG A 193 -17.69 0.54 -6.58
CA ARG A 193 -18.15 0.31 -7.95
C ARG A 193 -17.01 0.44 -8.97
N GLU A 194 -16.14 1.45 -8.84
CA GLU A 194 -14.98 1.59 -9.74
C GLU A 194 -13.99 0.43 -9.60
N VAL A 195 -13.72 0.00 -8.37
CA VAL A 195 -12.82 -1.12 -8.08
C VAL A 195 -13.34 -2.43 -8.66
N THR A 196 -14.65 -2.64 -8.66
CA THR A 196 -15.29 -3.93 -9.00
C THR A 196 -15.96 -3.97 -10.36
N ALA A 197 -15.96 -2.88 -11.13
CA ALA A 197 -16.66 -2.78 -12.40
C ALA A 197 -16.35 -3.96 -13.36
N GLY A 198 -17.36 -4.78 -13.66
CA GLY A 198 -17.26 -5.94 -14.54
C GLY A 198 -16.38 -7.10 -14.02
N THR A 199 -16.14 -7.16 -12.69
CA THR A 199 -15.36 -8.25 -12.05
C THR A 199 -16.15 -9.05 -11.02
N LEU A 200 -17.38 -8.65 -10.70
CA LEU A 200 -18.24 -9.40 -9.80
C LEU A 200 -19.07 -10.43 -10.58
N LYS A 201 -19.35 -11.57 -9.96
CA LYS A 201 -20.25 -12.59 -10.51
C LYS A 201 -21.65 -12.04 -10.76
N ASP A 202 -22.16 -11.22 -9.82
CA ASP A 202 -23.39 -10.45 -9.97
C ASP A 202 -23.10 -8.96 -10.09
N ALA A 203 -23.24 -8.41 -11.28
CA ALA A 203 -23.05 -6.98 -11.56
C ALA A 203 -23.99 -6.08 -10.74
N ALA A 204 -25.13 -6.61 -10.27
CA ALA A 204 -26.06 -5.85 -9.43
C ALA A 204 -25.49 -5.55 -8.03
N SER A 205 -24.42 -6.22 -7.61
CA SER A 205 -23.73 -6.00 -6.34
C SER A 205 -22.65 -4.90 -6.41
N GLU A 206 -22.31 -4.41 -7.61
CA GLU A 206 -21.33 -3.34 -7.79
C GLU A 206 -21.78 -2.04 -7.11
N GLY A 207 -20.99 -1.53 -6.17
CA GLY A 207 -21.32 -0.33 -5.42
C GLY A 207 -22.51 -0.49 -4.47
N LYS A 208 -22.74 -1.69 -3.94
CA LYS A 208 -23.81 -1.96 -2.96
C LYS A 208 -23.25 -2.72 -1.77
N LEU A 209 -23.78 -2.41 -0.59
CA LEU A 209 -23.51 -3.19 0.61
C LEU A 209 -24.13 -4.59 0.46
N ARG A 210 -23.47 -5.61 1.03
CA ARG A 210 -24.02 -6.96 1.11
C ARG A 210 -25.31 -6.98 1.93
N GLY A 211 -26.18 -7.88 1.59
CA GLY A 211 -27.43 -8.13 2.32
C GLY A 211 -27.31 -9.29 3.30
N SER A 212 -28.37 -9.49 4.10
CA SER A 212 -28.42 -10.58 5.09
C SER A 212 -28.44 -11.99 4.47
N GLY A 213 -28.66 -12.09 3.16
CA GLY A 213 -28.60 -13.37 2.42
C GLY A 213 -27.20 -13.71 1.90
N ASP A 214 -26.24 -12.79 2.01
CA ASP A 214 -24.88 -12.98 1.53
C ASP A 214 -24.01 -13.58 2.66
N ASP A 215 -23.65 -14.85 2.52
CA ASP A 215 -22.71 -15.51 3.45
C ASP A 215 -21.29 -15.14 3.10
N VAL A 216 -20.80 -14.06 3.71
CA VAL A 216 -19.45 -13.53 3.48
C VAL A 216 -18.59 -13.81 4.71
N ARG A 217 -17.48 -14.52 4.50
CA ARG A 217 -16.48 -14.87 5.53
C ARG A 217 -15.09 -14.75 4.93
N VAL A 218 -14.12 -14.51 5.78
CA VAL A 218 -12.70 -14.60 5.39
C VAL A 218 -12.20 -15.97 5.83
N GLU A 219 -11.86 -16.81 4.86
CA GLU A 219 -11.45 -18.19 5.07
C GLU A 219 -10.05 -18.44 4.46
N ASP A 220 -9.36 -19.42 5.01
CA ASP A 220 -8.14 -19.95 4.40
C ASP A 220 -8.52 -20.87 3.24
N GLU A 221 -8.10 -20.53 2.04
CA GLU A 221 -8.46 -21.29 0.82
C GLU A 221 -7.98 -22.76 0.84
N GLU A 222 -6.89 -23.05 1.57
CA GLU A 222 -6.34 -24.42 1.63
C GLU A 222 -7.03 -25.28 2.68
N SER A 223 -7.33 -24.73 3.86
CA SER A 223 -7.87 -25.46 5.01
C SER A 223 -9.39 -25.30 5.19
N GLY A 224 -10.01 -24.28 4.61
CA GLY A 224 -11.41 -23.91 4.87
C GLY A 224 -11.63 -23.35 6.28
N GLU A 225 -10.55 -23.05 7.03
CA GLU A 225 -10.66 -22.46 8.37
C GLU A 225 -11.15 -21.02 8.28
N VAL A 226 -12.22 -20.69 9.01
CA VAL A 226 -12.75 -19.32 9.06
C VAL A 226 -11.87 -18.46 9.93
N PHE A 227 -11.24 -17.46 9.34
CA PHE A 227 -10.37 -16.52 10.05
C PHE A 227 -11.13 -15.32 10.58
N HIS A 228 -12.16 -14.85 9.87
CA HIS A 228 -12.95 -13.72 10.30
C HIS A 228 -14.41 -13.87 9.86
N SER A 229 -15.34 -13.57 10.79
CA SER A 229 -16.77 -13.47 10.54
C SER A 229 -17.19 -12.00 10.68
N PRO A 230 -17.52 -11.32 9.59
CA PRO A 230 -17.86 -9.91 9.62
C PRO A 230 -19.14 -9.64 10.43
N PRO A 231 -19.41 -8.38 10.85
CA PRO A 231 -20.67 -7.98 11.46
C PRO A 231 -21.87 -8.31 10.59
N ASP A 232 -23.06 -8.45 11.22
CA ASP A 232 -24.31 -8.66 10.50
C ASP A 232 -24.57 -7.55 9.47
N ALA A 233 -25.11 -7.94 8.30
CA ALA A 233 -25.36 -6.99 7.21
C ALA A 233 -26.34 -5.87 7.59
N SER A 234 -27.27 -6.14 8.51
CA SER A 234 -28.24 -5.13 8.99
C SER A 234 -27.56 -3.98 9.75
N ALA A 235 -26.39 -4.22 10.34
CA ALA A 235 -25.61 -3.20 11.06
C ALA A 235 -24.74 -2.34 10.12
N LEU A 236 -24.53 -2.73 8.88
CA LEU A 236 -23.60 -2.07 7.97
C LEU A 236 -23.93 -0.60 7.69
N PRO A 237 -25.19 -0.17 7.47
CA PRO A 237 -25.48 1.24 7.22
C PRO A 237 -24.99 2.15 8.34
N GLU A 238 -25.31 1.82 9.60
CA GLU A 238 -24.85 2.60 10.76
C GLU A 238 -23.32 2.56 10.92
N ARG A 239 -22.70 1.41 10.66
CA ARG A 239 -21.24 1.26 10.76
C ARG A 239 -20.53 2.07 9.70
N ILE A 240 -21.05 2.16 8.49
CA ILE A 240 -20.51 2.98 7.40
C ILE A 240 -20.67 4.49 7.70
N GLU A 241 -21.80 4.90 8.29
CA GLU A 241 -21.98 6.29 8.74
C GLU A 241 -20.93 6.67 9.80
N ARG A 242 -20.73 5.84 10.82
CA ARG A 242 -19.70 6.03 11.85
C ARG A 242 -18.28 6.07 11.27
N LEU A 243 -18.01 5.24 10.27
CA LEU A 243 -16.72 5.28 9.54
C LEU A 243 -16.54 6.61 8.83
N CYS A 244 -17.59 7.14 8.19
CA CYS A 244 -17.54 8.45 7.54
C CYS A 244 -17.34 9.59 8.56
N GLU A 245 -18.01 9.55 9.70
CA GLU A 245 -17.80 10.49 10.81
C GLU A 245 -16.35 10.48 11.28
N PHE A 246 -15.78 9.29 11.52
CA PHE A 246 -14.39 9.11 11.90
C PHE A 246 -13.43 9.64 10.85
N ALA A 247 -13.67 9.35 9.57
CA ALA A 247 -12.83 9.78 8.44
C ALA A 247 -12.79 11.31 8.29
N ASN A 248 -13.93 11.97 8.59
CA ASN A 248 -14.09 13.42 8.45
C ASN A 248 -13.84 14.19 9.77
N GLU A 249 -13.37 13.53 10.82
CA GLU A 249 -13.10 14.13 12.15
C GLU A 249 -14.35 14.71 12.83
N ALA A 250 -15.54 14.28 12.40
CA ALA A 250 -16.79 14.78 12.96
C ALA A 250 -16.94 14.35 14.43
N GLY A 251 -17.11 15.32 15.32
CA GLY A 251 -17.30 15.08 16.76
C GLY A 251 -16.07 14.55 17.51
N MET A 252 -14.90 14.48 16.90
CA MET A 252 -13.68 14.03 17.56
C MET A 252 -13.16 15.10 18.53
N THR A 253 -12.90 14.68 19.77
CA THR A 253 -12.20 15.50 20.76
C THR A 253 -10.73 15.05 20.82
N GLY A 254 -9.82 15.93 20.43
CA GLY A 254 -8.38 15.65 20.44
C GLY A 254 -7.80 15.34 19.05
N PHE A 255 -6.48 15.33 19.00
CA PHE A 255 -5.72 15.08 17.79
C PHE A 255 -5.51 13.59 17.55
N LEU A 256 -5.90 13.10 16.38
CA LEU A 256 -5.48 11.80 15.89
C LEU A 256 -4.57 11.99 14.68
N HIS A 257 -3.38 11.41 14.73
CA HIS A 257 -2.42 11.51 13.65
C HIS A 257 -3.03 11.05 12.31
N PRO A 258 -2.93 11.83 11.22
CA PRO A 258 -3.60 11.51 9.94
C PRO A 258 -3.22 10.14 9.37
N VAL A 259 -1.94 9.73 9.48
CA VAL A 259 -1.49 8.40 9.06
C VAL A 259 -2.15 7.29 9.87
N VAL A 260 -2.33 7.50 11.18
CA VAL A 260 -3.05 6.54 12.03
C VAL A 260 -4.50 6.45 11.59
N ARG A 261 -5.15 7.58 11.28
CA ARG A 261 -6.53 7.59 10.74
C ARG A 261 -6.63 6.80 9.44
N ALA A 262 -5.69 6.99 8.50
CA ALA A 262 -5.68 6.25 7.23
C ALA A 262 -5.54 4.73 7.47
N ILE A 263 -4.69 4.32 8.39
CA ILE A 263 -4.51 2.91 8.77
C ILE A 263 -5.78 2.35 9.42
N VAL A 264 -6.42 3.11 10.30
CA VAL A 264 -7.69 2.70 10.93
C VAL A 264 -8.80 2.52 9.89
N LEU A 265 -8.92 3.42 8.91
CA LEU A 265 -9.89 3.29 7.81
C LEU A 265 -9.65 2.03 6.99
N HIS A 266 -8.38 1.73 6.69
CA HIS A 266 -8.00 0.48 6.01
C HIS A 266 -8.46 -0.75 6.81
N PHE A 267 -8.16 -0.79 8.12
CA PHE A 267 -8.59 -1.88 9.00
C PHE A 267 -10.10 -1.98 9.07
N TRP A 268 -10.80 -0.86 9.24
CA TRP A 268 -12.25 -0.81 9.48
C TRP A 268 -13.04 -1.42 8.32
N ILE A 269 -12.76 -1.03 7.08
CA ILE A 269 -13.41 -1.64 5.90
C ILE A 269 -13.07 -3.12 5.77
N ALA A 270 -11.82 -3.49 6.02
CA ALA A 270 -11.42 -4.89 5.95
C ALA A 270 -12.09 -5.74 7.03
N TYR A 271 -12.30 -5.20 8.23
CA TYR A 271 -13.02 -5.85 9.33
C TYR A 271 -14.53 -5.94 9.09
N ASP A 272 -15.17 -4.82 8.74
CA ASP A 272 -16.62 -4.80 8.49
C ASP A 272 -17.03 -5.62 7.27
N HIS A 273 -16.10 -5.76 6.33
CA HIS A 273 -16.28 -6.54 5.10
C HIS A 273 -17.61 -6.25 4.43
N PRO A 274 -17.93 -4.96 4.12
CA PRO A 274 -19.28 -4.52 3.82
C PRO A 274 -19.79 -4.94 2.43
N PHE A 275 -18.97 -5.56 1.61
CA PHE A 275 -19.26 -5.94 0.24
C PHE A 275 -19.16 -7.45 0.04
N VAL A 276 -19.79 -7.98 -0.99
CA VAL A 276 -19.69 -9.41 -1.36
C VAL A 276 -18.28 -9.77 -1.87
N ASP A 277 -17.58 -8.81 -2.50
CA ASP A 277 -16.19 -8.91 -2.95
C ASP A 277 -15.61 -7.51 -3.11
N GLY A 278 -14.29 -7.37 -3.30
CA GLY A 278 -13.61 -6.09 -3.48
C GLY A 278 -13.31 -5.32 -2.18
N ASN A 279 -13.53 -5.93 -1.01
CA ASN A 279 -13.30 -5.29 0.29
C ASN A 279 -11.84 -4.88 0.49
N GLY A 280 -10.88 -5.74 0.17
CA GLY A 280 -9.46 -5.44 0.32
C GLY A 280 -9.01 -4.30 -0.60
N ARG A 281 -9.43 -4.30 -1.87
CA ARG A 281 -9.14 -3.23 -2.83
C ARG A 281 -9.74 -1.89 -2.39
N THR A 282 -10.99 -1.91 -1.90
CA THR A 282 -11.67 -0.72 -1.37
C THR A 282 -11.00 -0.21 -0.09
N ALA A 283 -10.58 -1.09 0.82
CA ALA A 283 -9.87 -0.72 2.04
C ALA A 283 -8.56 0.00 1.75
N ARG A 284 -7.76 -0.51 0.80
CA ARG A 284 -6.53 0.15 0.35
C ARG A 284 -6.81 1.47 -0.38
N ALA A 285 -7.87 1.55 -1.19
CA ALA A 285 -8.28 2.80 -1.81
C ALA A 285 -8.64 3.87 -0.78
N LEU A 286 -9.38 3.54 0.28
CA LEU A 286 -9.71 4.48 1.36
C LEU A 286 -8.48 4.91 2.17
N PHE A 287 -7.51 4.02 2.36
CA PHE A 287 -6.22 4.39 2.93
C PHE A 287 -5.54 5.50 2.11
N TYR A 288 -5.42 5.31 0.79
CA TYR A 288 -4.82 6.32 -0.09
C TYR A 288 -5.63 7.61 -0.13
N TRP A 289 -6.96 7.52 -0.20
CA TRP A 289 -7.82 8.72 -0.13
C TRP A 289 -7.53 9.53 1.14
N SER A 290 -7.46 8.88 2.29
CA SER A 290 -7.21 9.53 3.58
C SER A 290 -5.82 10.15 3.65
N MET A 291 -4.78 9.47 3.14
CA MET A 291 -3.42 9.99 3.07
C MET A 291 -3.36 11.26 2.20
N LEU A 292 -3.94 11.21 1.00
CA LEU A 292 -3.94 12.33 0.05
C LEU A 292 -4.73 13.52 0.58
N ARG A 293 -5.91 13.27 1.17
CA ARG A 293 -6.73 14.30 1.82
C ARG A 293 -5.99 15.02 2.93
N SER A 294 -5.17 14.31 3.66
CA SER A 294 -4.37 14.85 4.77
C SER A 294 -3.06 15.51 4.32
N GLY A 295 -2.83 15.66 3.01
CA GLY A 295 -1.65 16.34 2.46
C GLY A 295 -0.40 15.47 2.30
N TYR A 296 -0.51 14.16 2.50
CA TYR A 296 0.60 13.21 2.30
C TYR A 296 0.76 12.91 0.79
N TRP A 297 1.20 13.91 0.04
CA TRP A 297 1.29 13.89 -1.43
C TRP A 297 2.15 12.74 -1.97
N LEU A 298 3.18 12.30 -1.23
CA LEU A 298 4.06 11.21 -1.66
C LEU A 298 3.31 9.87 -1.76
N ALA A 299 2.10 9.75 -1.19
CA ALA A 299 1.26 8.56 -1.32
C ALA A 299 0.87 8.25 -2.78
N GLU A 300 0.95 9.23 -3.69
CA GLU A 300 0.78 9.00 -5.13
C GLU A 300 1.97 8.26 -5.78
N TYR A 301 3.09 8.11 -5.06
CA TYR A 301 4.37 7.66 -5.61
C TYR A 301 4.92 6.38 -4.99
N PHE A 302 4.24 5.78 -4.01
CA PHE A 302 4.63 4.50 -3.44
C PHE A 302 3.47 3.49 -3.46
N SER A 303 3.78 2.20 -3.30
CA SER A 303 2.80 1.12 -3.26
C SER A 303 2.90 0.34 -1.96
N ILE A 304 1.86 0.46 -1.10
CA ILE A 304 1.76 -0.40 0.09
C ILE A 304 1.45 -1.84 -0.28
N SER A 305 0.67 -2.06 -1.35
CA SER A 305 0.30 -3.40 -1.81
C SER A 305 1.51 -4.19 -2.29
N HIS A 306 2.52 -3.52 -2.86
CA HIS A 306 3.79 -4.16 -3.23
C HIS A 306 4.50 -4.75 -2.01
N GLU A 307 4.61 -3.99 -0.93
CA GLU A 307 5.27 -4.46 0.30
C GLU A 307 4.43 -5.53 1.02
N ILE A 308 3.10 -5.39 1.04
CA ILE A 308 2.19 -6.40 1.59
C ILE A 308 2.33 -7.71 0.82
N LEU A 309 2.39 -7.67 -0.53
CA LEU A 309 2.49 -8.86 -1.38
C LEU A 309 3.82 -9.62 -1.18
N ARG A 310 4.88 -8.95 -0.75
CA ARG A 310 6.16 -9.60 -0.39
C ARG A 310 6.07 -10.48 0.85
N ALA A 311 5.15 -10.16 1.77
CA ALA A 311 4.96 -10.90 3.02
C ALA A 311 3.47 -10.98 3.42
N PRO A 312 2.58 -11.55 2.58
CA PRO A 312 1.13 -11.46 2.79
C PRO A 312 0.67 -12.14 4.08
N LYS A 313 1.38 -13.19 4.52
CA LYS A 313 1.08 -13.86 5.80
C LYS A 313 1.23 -12.92 7.01
N GLN A 314 2.16 -11.97 6.98
CA GLN A 314 2.33 -11.00 8.07
C GLN A 314 1.16 -10.02 8.13
N TYR A 315 0.67 -9.58 6.97
CA TYR A 315 -0.49 -8.72 6.85
C TYR A 315 -1.76 -9.38 7.43
N TYR A 316 -2.06 -10.62 7.02
CA TYR A 316 -3.23 -11.35 7.56
C TYR A 316 -3.06 -11.66 9.05
N ARG A 317 -1.86 -12.01 9.51
CA ARG A 317 -1.58 -12.21 10.95
C ARG A 317 -1.81 -10.96 11.77
N ALA A 318 -1.53 -9.77 11.24
CA ALA A 318 -1.78 -8.51 11.95
C ALA A 318 -3.28 -8.30 12.25
N PHE A 319 -4.19 -8.68 11.34
CA PHE A 319 -5.63 -8.72 11.61
C PHE A 319 -5.95 -9.73 12.72
N LEU A 320 -5.53 -10.98 12.55
CA LEU A 320 -5.82 -12.04 13.51
C LEU A 320 -5.28 -11.74 14.91
N HIS A 321 -4.08 -11.18 15.02
CA HIS A 321 -3.51 -10.77 16.30
C HIS A 321 -4.34 -9.64 16.95
N THR A 322 -4.83 -8.69 16.15
CA THR A 322 -5.72 -7.63 16.65
C THR A 322 -7.00 -8.21 17.24
N GLU A 323 -7.67 -9.10 16.50
CA GLU A 323 -8.95 -9.68 16.90
C GLU A 323 -8.82 -10.65 18.06
N THR A 324 -7.77 -11.46 18.08
CA THR A 324 -7.56 -12.49 19.12
C THR A 324 -7.00 -11.94 20.43
N ASP A 325 -6.41 -10.74 20.44
CA ASP A 325 -5.87 -10.11 21.65
C ASP A 325 -6.70 -8.89 22.09
N GLY A 326 -8.01 -9.10 22.27
CA GLY A 326 -8.90 -8.11 22.87
C GLY A 326 -9.01 -6.80 22.10
N ASN A 327 -9.06 -6.85 20.79
CA ASN A 327 -9.19 -5.71 19.88
C ASN A 327 -8.03 -4.71 19.97
N ASP A 328 -6.81 -5.20 20.24
CA ASP A 328 -5.60 -4.38 20.27
C ASP A 328 -5.11 -4.06 18.86
N LEU A 329 -5.50 -2.91 18.34
CA LEU A 329 -5.18 -2.48 16.97
C LEU A 329 -3.69 -2.22 16.74
N ASN A 330 -2.86 -2.16 17.78
CA ASN A 330 -1.43 -1.90 17.63
C ASN A 330 -0.71 -2.94 16.75
N TYR A 331 -1.19 -4.18 16.69
CA TYR A 331 -0.62 -5.19 15.80
C TYR A 331 -0.74 -4.77 14.34
N PHE A 332 -1.93 -4.34 13.92
CA PHE A 332 -2.16 -3.87 12.56
C PHE A 332 -1.52 -2.50 12.33
N LEU A 333 -1.63 -1.58 13.28
CA LEU A 333 -1.06 -0.23 13.20
C LEU A 333 0.45 -0.28 12.96
N LEU A 334 1.19 -1.01 13.80
CA LEU A 334 2.65 -1.11 13.67
C LEU A 334 3.06 -1.78 12.37
N HIS A 335 2.36 -2.86 11.98
CA HIS A 335 2.61 -3.52 10.69
C HIS A 335 2.44 -2.55 9.51
N GLN A 336 1.35 -1.77 9.49
CA GLN A 336 1.10 -0.82 8.39
C GLN A 336 2.08 0.36 8.40
N LEU A 337 2.49 0.86 9.55
CA LEU A 337 3.54 1.88 9.65
C LEU A 337 4.87 1.37 9.08
N GLU A 338 5.24 0.12 9.37
CA GLU A 338 6.43 -0.52 8.79
C GLU A 338 6.30 -0.68 7.26
N VAL A 339 5.13 -1.09 6.78
CA VAL A 339 4.83 -1.21 5.33
C VAL A 339 4.97 0.16 4.64
N ILE A 340 4.45 1.24 5.21
CA ILE A 340 4.58 2.59 4.65
C ILE A 340 6.05 3.01 4.59
N CYS A 341 6.81 2.85 5.67
CA CYS A 341 8.24 3.19 5.69
C CYS A 341 9.04 2.35 4.67
N ALA A 342 8.75 1.05 4.55
CA ALA A 342 9.35 0.19 3.53
C ALA A 342 9.01 0.66 2.11
N SER A 343 7.75 1.05 1.85
CA SER A 343 7.31 1.58 0.56
C SER A 343 8.04 2.89 0.19
N ILE A 344 8.25 3.79 1.16
CA ILE A 344 9.02 5.02 0.98
C ILE A 344 10.49 4.70 0.67
N THR A 345 11.07 3.73 1.37
CA THR A 345 12.44 3.28 1.14
C THR A 345 12.61 2.69 -0.25
N SER A 346 11.72 1.79 -0.66
CA SER A 346 11.70 1.19 -2.00
C SER A 346 11.56 2.25 -3.11
N LEU A 347 10.75 3.28 -2.89
CA LEU A 347 10.64 4.43 -3.81
C LEU A 347 11.97 5.17 -3.94
N LYS A 348 12.62 5.52 -2.82
CA LYS A 348 13.92 6.23 -2.80
C LYS A 348 15.00 5.44 -3.52
N GLU A 349 15.08 4.13 -3.27
CA GLU A 349 16.03 3.23 -3.93
C GLU A 349 15.77 3.17 -5.44
N SER A 350 14.51 3.09 -5.86
CA SER A 350 14.13 3.11 -7.28
C SER A 350 14.53 4.42 -7.98
N ILE A 351 14.32 5.56 -7.32
CA ILE A 351 14.72 6.88 -7.84
C ILE A 351 16.24 6.95 -7.95
N ARG A 352 16.97 6.57 -6.90
CA ARG A 352 18.43 6.58 -6.87
C ARG A 352 19.03 5.69 -7.96
N SER A 353 18.56 4.46 -8.09
CA SER A 353 19.03 3.54 -9.14
C SER A 353 18.84 4.11 -10.54
N LYS A 354 17.68 4.74 -10.82
CA LYS A 354 17.43 5.39 -12.11
C LYS A 354 18.34 6.59 -12.36
N GLN A 355 18.66 7.37 -11.30
CA GLN A 355 19.60 8.47 -11.40
C GLN A 355 21.04 8.00 -11.68
N GLU A 356 21.50 6.98 -10.95
CA GLU A 356 22.82 6.36 -11.16
C GLU A 356 22.97 5.78 -12.58
N GLU A 357 21.92 5.10 -13.08
CA GLU A 357 21.88 4.64 -14.47
C GLU A 357 21.97 5.82 -15.47
N ALA A 358 21.25 6.92 -15.18
CA ALA A 358 21.26 8.09 -16.05
C ALA A 358 22.64 8.77 -16.07
N GLU A 359 23.28 8.91 -14.91
CA GLU A 359 24.61 9.50 -14.78
C GLU A 359 25.70 8.63 -15.41
N SER A 360 25.63 7.30 -15.20
CA SER A 360 26.51 6.34 -15.83
C SER A 360 26.44 6.45 -17.35
N LEU A 361 25.21 6.50 -17.89
CA LEU A 361 24.99 6.67 -19.31
C LEU A 361 25.48 8.04 -19.81
N ARG A 362 25.27 9.13 -19.05
CA ARG A 362 25.80 10.46 -19.40
C ARG A 362 27.33 10.46 -19.44
N ARG A 363 28.00 9.83 -18.48
CA ARG A 363 29.47 9.71 -18.48
C ARG A 363 29.98 8.95 -19.69
N ASN A 364 29.36 7.83 -20.02
CA ASN A 364 29.69 7.01 -21.19
C ASN A 364 29.41 7.74 -22.52
N LEU A 365 28.29 8.51 -22.57
CA LEU A 365 27.92 9.31 -23.75
C LEU A 365 28.76 10.59 -23.88
N GLY A 366 29.27 11.14 -22.79
CA GLY A 366 30.16 12.32 -22.80
C GLY A 366 31.47 12.11 -23.59
N SER A 367 31.89 10.85 -23.71
CA SER A 367 33.03 10.47 -24.55
C SER A 367 32.70 10.36 -26.04
N VAL A 368 31.40 10.34 -26.41
CA VAL A 368 30.92 10.05 -27.79
C VAL A 368 30.21 11.24 -28.44
N GLY A 369 29.85 12.29 -27.68
CA GLY A 369 29.26 13.52 -28.17
C GLY A 369 28.15 14.08 -27.27
N GLU A 370 27.74 15.34 -27.49
CA GLU A 370 26.66 16.00 -26.74
C GLU A 370 25.30 15.46 -27.18
N PHE A 371 24.54 14.88 -26.22
CA PHE A 371 23.16 14.44 -26.40
C PHE A 371 22.23 15.20 -25.47
N ASN A 372 21.05 15.57 -25.97
CA ASN A 372 20.01 16.11 -25.11
C ASN A 372 19.27 14.99 -24.35
N HIS A 373 18.49 15.37 -23.32
CA HIS A 373 17.79 14.41 -22.45
C HIS A 373 16.85 13.46 -23.19
N ARG A 374 16.20 13.90 -24.28
CA ARG A 374 15.30 13.07 -25.09
C ARG A 374 16.06 12.04 -25.90
N GLN A 375 17.20 12.41 -26.48
CA GLN A 375 18.11 11.50 -27.17
C GLN A 375 18.67 10.45 -26.21
N ILE A 376 19.08 10.85 -25.01
CA ILE A 376 19.53 9.95 -23.95
C ILE A 376 18.44 8.94 -23.58
N ALA A 377 17.19 9.39 -23.42
CA ALA A 377 16.08 8.52 -23.10
C ALA A 377 15.80 7.49 -24.22
N LEU A 378 15.90 7.92 -25.50
CA LEU A 378 15.75 7.03 -26.64
C LEU A 378 16.89 6.00 -26.71
N LEU A 379 18.14 6.41 -26.53
CA LEU A 379 19.30 5.51 -26.53
C LEU A 379 19.25 4.50 -25.38
N LYS A 380 18.81 4.92 -24.19
CA LYS A 380 18.53 4.01 -23.06
C LYS A 380 17.52 2.93 -23.41
N HIS A 381 16.42 3.33 -24.05
CA HIS A 381 15.40 2.38 -24.47
C HIS A 381 15.93 1.44 -25.54
N ALA A 382 16.70 1.98 -26.49
CA ALA A 382 17.29 1.22 -27.58
C ALA A 382 18.27 0.13 -27.09
N LEU A 383 19.07 0.43 -26.07
CA LEU A 383 19.98 -0.54 -25.44
C LEU A 383 19.23 -1.70 -24.76
N LYS A 384 18.09 -1.40 -24.11
CA LYS A 384 17.27 -2.41 -23.44
C LYS A 384 16.38 -3.21 -24.42
N HIS A 385 16.13 -2.63 -25.60
CA HIS A 385 15.24 -3.21 -26.62
C HIS A 385 15.87 -3.15 -28.02
N PRO A 386 16.80 -4.07 -28.34
CA PRO A 386 17.55 -4.02 -29.61
C PRO A 386 16.68 -4.11 -30.88
N PHE A 387 15.46 -4.62 -30.76
CA PHE A 387 14.51 -4.76 -31.88
C PHE A 387 13.38 -3.72 -31.85
N ALA A 388 13.48 -2.69 -31.01
CA ALA A 388 12.48 -1.64 -30.94
C ALA A 388 12.45 -0.80 -32.22
N ALA A 389 11.25 -0.37 -32.58
CA ALA A 389 11.00 0.52 -33.70
C ALA A 389 10.57 1.91 -33.20
N TYR A 390 11.24 2.95 -33.67
CA TYR A 390 10.98 4.34 -33.28
C TYR A 390 10.42 5.12 -34.46
N THR A 391 9.45 5.99 -34.19
CA THR A 391 8.91 6.93 -35.17
C THR A 391 9.03 8.34 -34.62
N VAL A 392 9.03 9.35 -35.51
CA VAL A 392 9.04 10.76 -35.11
C VAL A 392 7.84 11.10 -34.25
N VAL A 393 6.65 10.57 -34.62
CA VAL A 393 5.41 10.78 -33.87
C VAL A 393 5.49 10.13 -32.49
N GLY A 394 5.97 8.89 -32.40
CA GLY A 394 6.15 8.20 -31.12
C GLY A 394 7.12 8.95 -30.20
N HIS A 395 8.23 9.46 -30.74
CA HIS A 395 9.21 10.24 -29.96
C HIS A 395 8.63 11.59 -29.51
N GLN A 396 7.86 12.26 -30.40
CA GLN A 396 7.13 13.47 -30.07
C GLN A 396 6.17 13.26 -28.90
N THR A 397 5.34 12.22 -28.98
CA THR A 397 4.34 11.90 -27.96
C THR A 397 4.98 11.54 -26.61
N SER A 398 6.08 10.75 -26.66
CA SER A 398 6.78 10.31 -25.44
C SER A 398 7.44 11.44 -24.64
N HIS A 399 7.74 12.56 -25.30
CA HIS A 399 8.46 13.69 -24.71
C HIS A 399 7.72 15.01 -24.71
N GLY A 400 6.47 15.05 -25.22
CA GLY A 400 5.69 16.28 -25.30
C GLY A 400 6.36 17.38 -26.14
N SER A 401 7.20 17.03 -27.12
CA SER A 401 7.98 17.96 -27.94
C SER A 401 7.27 18.34 -29.25
N SER A 402 7.78 19.38 -29.95
CA SER A 402 7.29 19.67 -31.30
C SER A 402 7.72 18.57 -32.29
N ASN A 403 6.98 18.40 -33.38
CA ASN A 403 7.33 17.43 -34.44
C ASN A 403 8.72 17.70 -35.01
N GLN A 404 9.07 18.99 -35.23
CA GLN A 404 10.39 19.38 -35.72
C GLN A 404 11.51 19.01 -34.74
N THR A 405 11.29 19.22 -33.45
CA THR A 405 12.24 18.83 -32.37
C THR A 405 12.45 17.31 -32.34
N ALA A 406 11.36 16.53 -32.34
CA ALA A 406 11.41 15.08 -32.36
C ALA A 406 12.14 14.54 -33.61
N LYS A 407 11.87 15.15 -34.78
CA LYS A 407 12.57 14.80 -36.03
C LYS A 407 14.06 15.11 -35.94
N ASN A 408 14.44 16.26 -35.44
CA ASN A 408 15.85 16.65 -35.28
C ASN A 408 16.60 15.70 -34.35
N ASP A 409 15.97 15.32 -33.23
CA ASP A 409 16.55 14.38 -32.27
C ASP A 409 16.87 13.02 -32.91
N ILE A 410 15.90 12.45 -33.64
CA ILE A 410 16.06 11.13 -34.27
C ILE A 410 17.06 11.18 -35.43
N VAL A 411 16.99 12.20 -36.30
CA VAL A 411 17.91 12.37 -37.44
C VAL A 411 19.33 12.57 -36.96
N ALA A 412 19.55 13.31 -35.86
CA ALA A 412 20.88 13.48 -35.26
C ALA A 412 21.46 12.14 -34.75
N LEU A 413 20.63 11.27 -34.17
CA LEU A 413 21.03 9.93 -33.75
C LEU A 413 21.29 8.99 -34.93
N GLU A 414 20.52 9.09 -36.02
CA GLU A 414 20.77 8.38 -37.28
C GLU A 414 22.10 8.82 -37.91
N ALA A 415 22.34 10.13 -38.03
CA ALA A 415 23.57 10.68 -38.57
C ALA A 415 24.81 10.24 -37.80
N LYS A 416 24.72 10.07 -36.48
CA LYS A 416 25.79 9.53 -35.64
C LYS A 416 25.87 7.99 -35.68
N GLY A 417 24.99 7.33 -36.41
CA GLY A 417 24.98 5.89 -36.59
C GLY A 417 24.47 5.07 -35.43
N PHE A 418 23.76 5.69 -34.47
CA PHE A 418 23.16 5.00 -33.34
C PHE A 418 21.80 4.39 -33.68
N LEU A 419 21.13 4.94 -34.68
CA LEU A 419 19.88 4.41 -35.25
C LEU A 419 20.07 4.11 -36.73
N GLN A 420 19.31 3.15 -37.22
CA GLN A 420 19.21 2.80 -38.64
C GLN A 420 17.81 3.11 -39.12
N ARG A 421 17.70 3.82 -40.25
CA ARG A 421 16.43 4.15 -40.85
C ARG A 421 15.93 3.02 -41.76
N GLY A 422 14.68 2.61 -41.54
CA GLY A 422 13.92 1.69 -42.37
C GLY A 422 12.61 2.33 -42.85
N LYS A 423 11.84 1.59 -43.66
CA LYS A 423 10.50 1.94 -44.09
C LYS A 423 9.52 0.83 -43.77
N VAL A 424 8.37 1.21 -43.19
CA VAL A 424 7.22 0.33 -43.03
C VAL A 424 6.03 1.01 -43.73
N GLY A 425 5.64 0.51 -44.85
CA GLY A 425 4.68 1.18 -45.72
C GLY A 425 5.20 2.54 -46.22
N LYS A 426 4.43 3.63 -45.95
CA LYS A 426 4.83 5.00 -46.31
C LYS A 426 5.60 5.73 -45.20
N ALA A 427 5.72 5.14 -43.98
CA ALA A 427 6.34 5.77 -42.84
C ALA A 427 7.82 5.37 -42.67
N PHE A 428 8.65 6.33 -42.28
CA PHE A 428 10.01 6.06 -41.81
C PHE A 428 9.98 5.54 -40.39
N VAL A 429 10.72 4.45 -40.17
CA VAL A 429 10.91 3.83 -38.85
C VAL A 429 12.40 3.69 -38.58
N TYR A 430 12.81 3.92 -37.33
CA TYR A 430 14.19 3.87 -36.92
C TYR A 430 14.38 2.74 -35.92
N SER A 431 15.37 1.90 -36.12
CA SER A 431 15.75 0.80 -35.23
C SER A 431 17.14 1.04 -34.64
N PRO A 432 17.44 0.46 -33.45
CA PRO A 432 18.80 0.51 -32.89
C PRO A 432 19.83 -0.06 -33.87
N ALA A 433 21.01 0.57 -33.96
CA ALA A 433 22.12 -0.01 -34.69
C ALA A 433 22.58 -1.32 -34.03
N PRO A 434 22.96 -2.38 -34.80
CA PRO A 434 23.38 -3.67 -34.25
C PRO A 434 24.57 -3.56 -33.28
N ASP A 435 25.44 -2.56 -33.48
CA ASP A 435 26.63 -2.27 -32.68
C ASP A 435 26.44 -1.09 -31.71
N LEU A 436 25.19 -0.76 -31.36
CA LEU A 436 24.86 0.39 -30.52
C LEU A 436 25.61 0.38 -29.20
N ALA A 437 25.63 -0.75 -28.48
CA ALA A 437 26.32 -0.88 -27.19
C ALA A 437 27.82 -0.58 -27.35
N ARG A 438 28.50 -1.16 -28.34
CA ARG A 438 29.92 -0.90 -28.64
C ARG A 438 30.20 0.56 -28.96
N LYS A 439 29.33 1.21 -29.74
CA LYS A 439 29.44 2.62 -30.11
C LYS A 439 29.28 3.57 -28.92
N LEU A 440 28.55 3.12 -27.90
CA LEU A 440 28.32 3.86 -26.64
C LEU A 440 29.36 3.52 -25.55
N GLY A 441 30.35 2.67 -25.87
CA GLY A 441 31.41 2.28 -24.92
C GLY A 441 30.91 1.34 -23.81
N LEU A 442 29.90 0.52 -24.10
CA LEU A 442 29.26 -0.44 -23.20
C LEU A 442 29.58 -1.87 -23.59
#